data_135a97c103c5fda46fd4354b7ea4eb25
#
_entry.id   135a97c103c5fda46fd4354b7ea4eb25
#
_cell.length_a   1.000
_cell.length_b   1.000
_cell.length_c   1.000
_cell.angle_alpha   90.00
_cell.angle_beta   90.00
_cell.angle_gamma   90.00
#
_symmetry.space_group_name_H-M   'P 1'
#
loop_
_entity.id
_entity.type
_entity.pdbx_description
1 polymer ?
#
loop_
_entity_poly.entity_id
_entity_poly.type
_entity_poly.pdbx_seq_one_letter_code
_entity_poly.pdbx_strand_id
1 'polypeptide(L)'
;MKIIVDLLGSDKGAETIFKGVIETSKLLKDLYFVVIGPKETIEKVNISDDLKNRLEIIDTKEYILNTEEPTFAVRRKKNASIVLGMKCLDKGEADGLISFGSTGAALVSGLFIAKRMENVERPALTITLPTNKDKMILLDIGANTDCTTDILKQFAIMGNIYAKET
;
A
#
# COMPACT_ATOMS: atom_id res chain seq x y z
N MET A 1 0.76 13.47 9.78
CA MET A 1 0.30 12.41 8.87
C MET A 1 0.85 11.07 9.36
N LYS A 2 0.03 10.01 9.32
CA LYS A 2 0.42 8.66 9.78
C LYS A 2 0.38 7.67 8.62
N ILE A 3 1.50 7.02 8.34
CA ILE A 3 1.66 6.12 7.18
C ILE A 3 1.95 4.70 7.65
N ILE A 4 1.19 3.75 7.12
CA ILE A 4 1.45 2.31 7.29
C ILE A 4 2.50 1.88 6.28
N VAL A 5 3.48 1.11 6.73
CA VAL A 5 4.48 0.50 5.85
C VAL A 5 4.49 -1.01 6.06
N ASP A 6 4.05 -1.72 5.04
CA ASP A 6 4.13 -3.18 4.97
C ASP A 6 5.57 -3.60 4.64
N LEU A 7 6.23 -4.26 5.58
CA LEU A 7 7.63 -4.69 5.44
C LEU A 7 7.79 -6.01 4.69
N LEU A 8 6.68 -6.75 4.45
CA LEU A 8 6.74 -8.11 3.93
C LEU A 8 6.36 -8.20 2.44
N GLY A 9 6.71 -9.32 1.83
CA GLY A 9 6.39 -9.60 0.42
C GLY A 9 7.33 -8.96 -0.61
N SER A 10 8.28 -8.13 -0.18
CA SER A 10 9.31 -7.56 -1.06
C SER A 10 10.46 -8.55 -1.28
N ASP A 11 11.01 -8.58 -2.50
CA ASP A 11 12.21 -9.35 -2.85
C ASP A 11 13.47 -8.90 -2.08
N LYS A 12 13.48 -7.67 -1.57
CA LYS A 12 14.60 -7.10 -0.81
C LYS A 12 14.54 -7.37 0.70
N GLY A 13 13.42 -7.94 1.17
CA GLY A 13 13.20 -8.30 2.56
C GLY A 13 12.86 -7.14 3.49
N ALA A 14 12.31 -7.49 4.66
CA ALA A 14 11.77 -6.55 5.65
C ALA A 14 12.80 -5.55 6.17
N GLU A 15 14.04 -5.98 6.38
CA GLU A 15 15.12 -5.11 6.89
C GLU A 15 15.43 -3.95 5.93
N THR A 16 15.45 -4.22 4.62
CA THR A 16 15.71 -3.19 3.60
C THR A 16 14.59 -2.15 3.58
N ILE A 17 13.34 -2.59 3.64
CA ILE A 17 12.20 -1.67 3.67
C ILE A 17 12.22 -0.85 4.96
N PHE A 18 12.53 -1.47 6.10
CA PHE A 18 12.61 -0.76 7.38
C PHE A 18 13.75 0.27 7.41
N LYS A 19 14.90 0.01 6.79
CA LYS A 19 15.95 1.02 6.58
C LYS A 19 15.42 2.23 5.80
N GLY A 20 14.57 2.01 4.79
CA GLY A 20 13.88 3.09 4.07
C GLY A 20 13.00 3.94 4.99
N VAL A 21 12.26 3.33 5.94
CA VAL A 21 11.49 4.05 6.95
C VAL A 21 12.40 4.92 7.82
N ILE A 22 13.54 4.39 8.26
CA ILE A 22 14.50 5.14 9.08
C ILE A 22 15.05 6.36 8.31
N GLU A 23 15.47 6.18 7.07
CA GLU A 23 15.98 7.31 6.27
C GLU A 23 14.89 8.36 6.00
N THR A 24 13.69 7.94 5.67
CA THR A 24 12.54 8.85 5.49
C THR A 24 12.22 9.63 6.76
N SER A 25 12.30 8.97 7.93
CA SER A 25 12.02 9.61 9.23
C SER A 25 13.01 10.72 9.59
N LYS A 26 14.23 10.67 9.05
CA LYS A 26 15.24 11.74 9.23
C LYS A 26 14.89 12.98 8.41
N LEU A 27 14.28 12.79 7.24
CA LEU A 27 13.93 13.85 6.31
C LEU A 27 12.58 14.48 6.64
N LEU A 28 11.59 13.66 7.01
CA LEU A 28 10.20 14.05 7.24
C LEU A 28 9.83 13.87 8.72
N LYS A 29 10.01 14.94 9.51
CA LYS A 29 9.85 14.90 10.97
C LYS A 29 8.40 14.84 11.44
N ASP A 30 7.45 15.24 10.61
CA ASP A 30 6.02 15.27 10.93
C ASP A 30 5.29 13.97 10.57
N LEU A 31 6.03 12.95 10.06
CA LEU A 31 5.45 11.65 9.77
C LEU A 31 5.50 10.71 10.97
N TYR A 32 4.38 10.06 11.22
CA TYR A 32 4.24 8.90 12.10
C TYR A 32 4.15 7.63 11.27
N PHE A 33 4.72 6.56 11.77
CA PHE A 33 4.79 5.29 11.05
C PHE A 33 4.11 4.16 11.82
N VAL A 34 3.31 3.36 11.13
CA VAL A 34 2.89 2.04 11.57
C VAL A 34 3.61 1.04 10.70
N VAL A 35 4.58 0.32 11.23
CA VAL A 35 5.27 -0.73 10.47
C VAL A 35 4.69 -2.09 10.78
N ILE A 36 4.43 -2.87 9.76
CA ILE A 36 3.84 -4.20 9.87
C ILE A 36 4.84 -5.23 9.36
N GLY A 37 5.30 -6.09 10.27
CA GLY A 37 6.29 -7.12 9.93
C GLY A 37 6.89 -7.76 11.17
N PRO A 38 7.96 -8.59 11.02
CA PRO A 38 8.55 -9.32 12.13
C PRO A 38 9.20 -8.38 13.14
N LYS A 39 8.65 -8.29 14.33
CA LYS A 39 9.16 -7.45 15.42
C LYS A 39 10.64 -7.69 15.72
N GLU A 40 11.05 -8.94 15.71
CA GLU A 40 12.45 -9.33 15.90
C GLU A 40 13.42 -8.75 14.85
N THR A 41 12.96 -8.50 13.64
CA THR A 41 13.77 -7.86 12.59
C THR A 41 13.88 -6.35 12.83
N ILE A 42 12.82 -5.73 13.29
CA ILE A 42 12.77 -4.29 13.59
C ILE A 42 13.64 -3.96 14.81
N GLU A 43 13.54 -4.76 15.88
CA GLU A 43 14.28 -4.57 17.14
C GLU A 43 15.80 -4.77 17.02
N LYS A 44 16.27 -5.50 16.00
CA LYS A 44 17.72 -5.64 15.72
C LYS A 44 18.35 -4.37 15.18
N VAL A 45 17.55 -3.46 14.65
CA VAL A 45 18.04 -2.22 14.05
C VAL A 45 18.00 -1.11 15.09
N ASN A 46 19.14 -0.45 15.30
CA ASN A 46 19.19 0.69 16.21
C ASN A 46 18.50 1.89 15.58
N ILE A 47 17.48 2.43 16.24
CA ILE A 47 16.70 3.59 15.82
C ILE A 47 16.80 4.71 16.86
N SER A 48 16.71 5.94 16.39
CA SER A 48 16.73 7.12 17.27
C SER A 48 15.50 7.17 18.19
N ASP A 49 15.62 7.79 19.35
CA ASP A 49 14.50 7.97 20.28
C ASP A 49 13.38 8.83 19.65
N ASP A 50 13.72 9.78 18.78
CA ASP A 50 12.78 10.55 17.99
C ASP A 50 11.90 9.62 17.10
N LEU A 51 12.48 8.64 16.41
CA LEU A 51 11.70 7.70 15.63
C LEU A 51 10.89 6.75 16.50
N LYS A 52 11.43 6.29 17.64
CA LYS A 52 10.68 5.44 18.60
C LYS A 52 9.36 6.08 19.04
N ASN A 53 9.36 7.39 19.27
CA ASN A 53 8.17 8.14 19.68
C ASN A 53 7.12 8.31 18.54
N ARG A 54 7.51 8.02 17.30
CA ARG A 54 6.69 8.16 16.09
C ARG A 54 6.45 6.84 15.37
N LEU A 55 6.83 5.71 16.00
CA LEU A 55 6.78 4.37 15.43
C LEU A 55 5.86 3.47 16.23
N GLU A 56 4.89 2.89 15.54
CA GLU A 56 4.06 1.80 16.05
C GLU A 56 4.41 0.51 15.28
N ILE A 57 4.46 -0.62 15.97
CA ILE A 57 4.83 -1.90 15.38
C ILE A 57 3.67 -2.88 15.52
N ILE A 58 3.23 -3.44 14.40
CA ILE A 58 2.29 -4.55 14.35
C ILE A 58 3.08 -5.79 13.95
N ASP A 59 3.25 -6.72 14.90
CA ASP A 59 4.02 -7.94 14.68
C ASP A 59 3.26 -8.96 13.86
N THR A 60 3.86 -9.38 12.76
CA THR A 60 3.40 -10.51 11.96
C THR A 60 4.56 -11.07 11.11
N LYS A 61 4.48 -12.38 10.83
CA LYS A 61 5.36 -13.07 9.88
C LYS A 61 4.58 -13.55 8.64
N GLU A 62 3.26 -13.40 8.69
CA GLU A 62 2.39 -13.85 7.59
C GLU A 62 2.32 -12.81 6.50
N TYR A 63 2.47 -13.24 5.24
CA TYR A 63 2.30 -12.40 4.05
C TYR A 63 1.77 -13.22 2.88
N ILE A 64 1.38 -12.53 1.83
CA ILE A 64 0.85 -13.14 0.61
C ILE A 64 1.96 -13.11 -0.45
N LEU A 65 2.30 -14.28 -0.98
CA LEU A 65 3.27 -14.43 -2.05
C LEU A 65 2.69 -13.95 -3.40
N ASN A 66 3.57 -13.49 -4.31
CA ASN A 66 3.17 -13.12 -5.67
C ASN A 66 2.64 -14.31 -6.49
N THR A 67 2.96 -15.55 -6.06
CA THR A 67 2.51 -16.79 -6.71
C THR A 67 1.17 -17.31 -6.20
N GLU A 68 0.63 -16.72 -5.12
CA GLU A 68 -0.67 -17.10 -4.57
C GLU A 68 -1.80 -16.39 -5.30
N GLU A 69 -2.94 -17.07 -5.44
CA GLU A 69 -4.15 -16.43 -5.96
C GLU A 69 -4.65 -15.40 -4.93
N PRO A 70 -4.71 -14.09 -5.31
CA PRO A 70 -4.92 -13.02 -4.34
C PRO A 70 -6.25 -13.10 -3.58
N THR A 71 -7.34 -13.48 -4.25
CA THR A 71 -8.68 -13.51 -3.66
C THR A 71 -8.78 -14.56 -2.56
N PHE A 72 -8.24 -15.75 -2.78
CA PHE A 72 -8.19 -16.80 -1.77
C PHE A 72 -7.22 -16.46 -0.65
N ALA A 73 -6.04 -15.94 -1.01
CA ALA A 73 -5.01 -15.61 -0.03
C ALA A 73 -5.49 -14.54 0.98
N VAL A 74 -6.09 -13.44 0.49
CA VAL A 74 -6.65 -12.36 1.34
C VAL A 74 -7.78 -12.87 2.25
N ARG A 75 -8.62 -13.78 1.75
CA ARG A 75 -9.71 -14.35 2.56
C ARG A 75 -9.20 -15.30 3.63
N ARG A 76 -8.13 -16.04 3.37
CA ARG A 76 -7.58 -17.08 4.25
C ARG A 76 -6.57 -16.53 5.25
N LYS A 77 -5.65 -15.69 4.80
CA LYS A 77 -4.54 -15.14 5.60
C LYS A 77 -4.94 -13.84 6.29
N LYS A 78 -5.71 -13.96 7.37
CA LYS A 78 -6.27 -12.80 8.08
C LYS A 78 -5.24 -11.95 8.82
N ASN A 79 -4.04 -12.52 9.07
CA ASN A 79 -2.92 -11.86 9.74
C ASN A 79 -1.80 -11.50 8.75
N ALA A 80 -2.00 -11.68 7.44
CA ALA A 80 -1.03 -11.20 6.46
C ALA A 80 -0.85 -9.69 6.57
N SER A 81 0.40 -9.24 6.45
CA SER A 81 0.79 -7.84 6.67
C SER A 81 -0.06 -6.84 5.87
N ILE A 82 -0.29 -7.11 4.59
CA ILE A 82 -1.14 -6.27 3.73
C ILE A 82 -2.60 -6.23 4.21
N VAL A 83 -3.13 -7.36 4.73
CA VAL A 83 -4.50 -7.45 5.26
C VAL A 83 -4.63 -6.67 6.56
N LEU A 84 -3.65 -6.75 7.46
CA LEU A 84 -3.60 -5.97 8.70
C LEU A 84 -3.49 -4.47 8.38
N GLY A 85 -2.61 -4.10 7.47
CA GLY A 85 -2.44 -2.71 7.04
C GLY A 85 -3.72 -2.12 6.45
N MET A 86 -4.40 -2.88 5.59
CA MET A 86 -5.67 -2.44 5.01
C MET A 86 -6.79 -2.29 6.04
N LYS A 87 -6.81 -3.16 7.08
CA LYS A 87 -7.77 -3.01 8.20
C LYS A 87 -7.51 -1.76 9.02
N CYS A 88 -6.25 -1.41 9.30
CA CYS A 88 -5.90 -0.17 9.99
C CYS A 88 -6.32 1.06 9.16
N LEU A 89 -6.11 1.00 7.84
CA LEU A 89 -6.53 2.07 6.94
C LEU A 89 -8.06 2.24 6.91
N ASP A 90 -8.82 1.15 6.80
CA ASP A 90 -10.29 1.15 6.81
C ASP A 90 -10.89 1.73 8.10
N LYS A 91 -10.20 1.54 9.23
CA LYS A 91 -10.59 2.11 10.53
C LYS A 91 -10.21 3.59 10.69
N GLY A 92 -9.50 4.18 9.76
CA GLY A 92 -8.98 5.54 9.87
C GLY A 92 -7.82 5.69 10.88
N GLU A 93 -7.13 4.60 11.20
CA GLU A 93 -5.98 4.59 12.10
C GLU A 93 -4.71 5.15 11.45
N ALA A 94 -4.73 5.36 10.12
CA ALA A 94 -3.66 5.97 9.34
C ALA A 94 -4.20 6.61 8.05
N ASP A 95 -3.38 7.50 7.46
CA ASP A 95 -3.73 8.29 6.28
C ASP A 95 -3.35 7.62 4.96
N GLY A 96 -2.47 6.63 4.99
CA GLY A 96 -2.02 5.90 3.80
C GLY A 96 -1.30 4.60 4.12
N LEU A 97 -1.19 3.73 3.12
CA LEU A 97 -0.50 2.44 3.19
C LEU A 97 0.48 2.31 2.02
N ILE A 98 1.72 1.97 2.35
CA ILE A 98 2.77 1.63 1.39
C ILE A 98 3.10 0.15 1.53
N SER A 99 3.08 -0.58 0.42
CA SER A 99 3.49 -1.98 0.35
C SER A 99 4.40 -2.21 -0.86
N PHE A 100 5.36 -3.10 -0.68
CA PHE A 100 6.26 -3.57 -1.74
C PHE A 100 6.04 -5.05 -2.05
N GLY A 101 4.93 -5.59 -1.56
CA GLY A 101 4.52 -6.97 -1.79
C GLY A 101 3.64 -7.15 -3.03
N SER A 102 2.79 -8.17 -3.00
CA SER A 102 1.90 -8.52 -4.10
C SER A 102 0.89 -7.42 -4.43
N THR A 103 0.99 -6.87 -5.66
CA THR A 103 0.05 -5.87 -6.18
C THR A 103 -1.38 -6.42 -6.22
N GLY A 104 -1.55 -7.70 -6.61
CA GLY A 104 -2.86 -8.34 -6.60
C GLY A 104 -3.46 -8.45 -5.20
N ALA A 105 -2.63 -8.79 -4.21
CA ALA A 105 -3.09 -8.84 -2.81
C ALA A 105 -3.45 -7.45 -2.27
N ALA A 106 -2.69 -6.40 -2.63
CA ALA A 106 -3.00 -5.03 -2.25
C ALA A 106 -4.34 -4.58 -2.85
N LEU A 107 -4.55 -4.81 -4.15
CA LEU A 107 -5.80 -4.48 -4.86
C LEU A 107 -7.01 -5.20 -4.26
N VAL A 108 -6.90 -6.52 -4.07
CA VAL A 108 -7.97 -7.35 -3.51
C VAL A 108 -8.26 -6.99 -2.05
N SER A 109 -7.24 -6.71 -1.25
CA SER A 109 -7.41 -6.24 0.12
C SER A 109 -8.12 -4.89 0.17
N GLY A 110 -7.75 -3.95 -0.71
CA GLY A 110 -8.44 -2.67 -0.86
C GLY A 110 -9.92 -2.87 -1.18
N LEU A 111 -10.21 -3.73 -2.17
CA LEU A 111 -11.58 -3.99 -2.61
C LEU A 111 -12.46 -4.64 -1.53
N PHE A 112 -11.92 -5.60 -0.76
CA PHE A 112 -12.70 -6.36 0.22
C PHE A 112 -12.77 -5.71 1.61
N ILE A 113 -11.77 -4.91 1.98
CA ILE A 113 -11.65 -4.33 3.32
C ILE A 113 -12.00 -2.84 3.27
N ALA A 114 -11.24 -2.02 2.55
CA ALA A 114 -11.49 -0.58 2.43
C ALA A 114 -12.71 -0.26 1.56
N LYS A 115 -13.17 -1.24 0.76
CA LYS A 115 -14.34 -1.16 -0.11
C LYS A 115 -14.14 -0.16 -1.27
N ARG A 116 -15.21 0.01 -2.04
CA ARG A 116 -15.24 0.95 -3.18
C ARG A 116 -15.94 2.23 -2.75
N MET A 117 -15.52 3.32 -3.33
CA MET A 117 -16.28 4.58 -3.25
C MET A 117 -17.65 4.39 -3.91
N GLU A 118 -18.61 5.16 -3.47
CA GLU A 118 -19.92 5.20 -4.10
C GLU A 118 -19.80 5.54 -5.60
N ASN A 119 -20.56 4.86 -6.43
CA ASN A 119 -20.55 4.98 -7.89
C ASN A 119 -19.23 4.56 -8.59
N VAL A 120 -18.29 3.96 -7.90
CA VAL A 120 -17.10 3.33 -8.51
C VAL A 120 -17.34 1.84 -8.65
N GLU A 121 -17.44 1.36 -9.89
CA GLU A 121 -17.71 -0.06 -10.19
C GLU A 121 -16.46 -0.92 -9.97
N ARG A 122 -15.30 -0.45 -10.43
CA ARG A 122 -14.02 -1.14 -10.26
C ARG A 122 -12.89 -0.17 -9.89
N PRO A 123 -11.99 -0.54 -8.98
CA PRO A 123 -10.76 0.22 -8.75
C PRO A 123 -9.83 0.10 -9.96
N ALA A 124 -8.95 1.05 -10.11
CA ALA A 124 -7.92 1.04 -11.15
C ALA A 124 -6.52 1.25 -10.54
N LEU A 125 -5.52 0.59 -11.12
CA LEU A 125 -4.13 0.87 -10.79
C LEU A 125 -3.64 2.05 -11.61
N THR A 126 -3.03 3.02 -10.94
CA THR A 126 -2.55 4.25 -11.56
C THR A 126 -1.04 4.38 -11.44
N ILE A 127 -0.39 4.80 -12.49
CA ILE A 127 1.04 5.16 -12.49
C ILE A 127 1.23 6.51 -13.17
N THR A 128 2.18 7.28 -12.63
CA THR A 128 2.66 8.50 -13.27
C THR A 128 3.98 8.19 -13.99
N LEU A 129 3.99 8.40 -15.30
CA LEU A 129 5.15 8.18 -16.16
C LEU A 129 5.75 9.52 -16.60
N PRO A 130 7.11 9.65 -16.66
CA PRO A 130 7.75 10.81 -17.24
C PRO A 130 7.56 10.82 -18.77
N THR A 131 7.39 12.00 -19.34
CA THR A 131 7.40 12.22 -20.78
C THR A 131 8.45 13.26 -21.15
N ASN A 132 8.68 13.49 -22.44
CA ASN A 132 9.67 14.49 -22.90
C ASN A 132 9.36 15.93 -22.47
N LYS A 133 8.12 16.24 -22.11
CA LYS A 133 7.69 17.60 -21.75
C LYS A 133 7.18 17.71 -20.31
N ASP A 134 6.55 16.65 -19.80
CA ASP A 134 5.86 16.66 -18.51
C ASP A 134 5.62 15.22 -18.02
N LYS A 135 4.57 15.01 -17.27
CA LYS A 135 4.11 13.71 -16.76
C LYS A 135 2.92 13.22 -17.57
N MET A 136 2.76 11.90 -17.61
CA MET A 136 1.56 11.24 -18.12
C MET A 136 1.01 10.31 -17.02
N ILE A 137 -0.29 10.37 -16.83
CA ILE A 137 -0.98 9.43 -15.94
C ILE A 137 -1.59 8.32 -16.78
N LEU A 138 -1.18 7.10 -16.50
CA LEU A 138 -1.71 5.90 -17.12
C LEU A 138 -2.60 5.16 -16.11
N LEU A 139 -3.83 4.86 -16.52
CA LEU A 139 -4.87 4.25 -15.71
C LEU A 139 -5.79 3.45 -16.66
N ASP A 140 -6.03 2.19 -16.54
CA ASP A 140 -5.59 1.19 -15.60
C ASP A 140 -4.35 0.43 -16.13
N ILE A 141 -3.43 0.04 -15.27
CA ILE A 141 -2.21 -0.69 -15.64
C ILE A 141 -2.33 -2.21 -15.38
N GLY A 142 -3.46 -2.79 -15.70
CA GLY A 142 -3.66 -4.25 -15.71
C GLY A 142 -4.37 -4.83 -14.49
N ALA A 143 -5.06 -4.01 -13.69
CA ALA A 143 -5.94 -4.52 -12.64
C ALA A 143 -7.21 -5.15 -13.21
N ASN A 144 -7.66 -4.66 -14.37
CA ASN A 144 -8.89 -5.09 -15.02
C ASN A 144 -8.61 -5.54 -16.45
N THR A 145 -8.87 -6.81 -16.76
CA THR A 145 -8.67 -7.39 -18.10
C THR A 145 -9.85 -7.10 -19.04
N ASP A 146 -11.07 -7.08 -18.48
CA ASP A 146 -12.30 -6.88 -19.26
C ASP A 146 -13.03 -5.63 -18.74
N CYS A 147 -13.04 -4.59 -19.56
CA CYS A 147 -13.68 -3.32 -19.23
C CYS A 147 -14.85 -3.03 -20.15
N THR A 148 -16.02 -2.78 -19.56
CA THR A 148 -17.17 -2.23 -20.28
C THR A 148 -16.94 -0.73 -20.60
N THR A 149 -17.73 -0.19 -21.48
CA THR A 149 -17.69 1.26 -21.81
C THR A 149 -17.89 2.13 -20.56
N ASP A 150 -18.75 1.71 -19.63
CA ASP A 150 -19.03 2.47 -18.40
C ASP A 150 -17.82 2.45 -17.45
N ILE A 151 -17.11 1.31 -17.34
CA ILE A 151 -15.86 1.22 -16.56
C ILE A 151 -14.79 2.12 -17.16
N LEU A 152 -14.60 2.13 -18.48
CA LEU A 152 -13.64 3.00 -19.16
C LEU A 152 -13.97 4.48 -18.94
N LYS A 153 -15.25 4.84 -18.97
CA LYS A 153 -15.71 6.20 -18.63
C LYS A 153 -15.37 6.57 -17.18
N GLN A 154 -15.58 5.65 -16.23
CA GLN A 154 -15.21 5.88 -14.83
C GLN A 154 -13.68 6.06 -14.69
N PHE A 155 -12.89 5.26 -15.39
CA PHE A 155 -11.42 5.42 -15.39
C PHE A 155 -10.99 6.78 -15.94
N ALA A 156 -11.63 7.27 -17.00
CA ALA A 156 -11.34 8.59 -17.53
C ALA A 156 -11.64 9.71 -16.51
N ILE A 157 -12.76 9.58 -15.77
CA ILE A 157 -13.12 10.53 -14.70
C ILE A 157 -12.09 10.48 -13.56
N MET A 158 -11.75 9.27 -13.07
CA MET A 158 -10.76 9.09 -12.01
C MET A 158 -9.38 9.62 -12.41
N GLY A 159 -8.94 9.33 -13.64
CA GLY A 159 -7.68 9.82 -14.18
C GLY A 159 -7.63 11.34 -14.27
N ASN A 160 -8.73 11.99 -14.69
CA ASN A 160 -8.81 13.45 -14.75
C ASN A 160 -8.77 14.10 -13.34
N ILE A 161 -9.40 13.47 -12.34
CA ILE A 161 -9.34 13.96 -10.96
C ILE A 161 -7.91 13.83 -10.44
N TYR A 162 -7.32 12.64 -10.57
CA TYR A 162 -5.95 12.37 -10.11
C TYR A 162 -4.93 13.31 -10.76
N ALA A 163 -5.06 13.58 -12.05
CA ALA A 163 -4.17 14.48 -12.79
C ALA A 163 -4.23 15.94 -12.32
N LYS A 164 -5.31 16.35 -11.68
CA LYS A 164 -5.46 17.72 -11.15
C LYS A 164 -4.91 17.88 -9.75
N GLU A 165 -4.79 16.78 -9.01
CA GLU A 165 -4.33 16.77 -7.61
C GLU A 165 -2.83 16.48 -7.49
N THR A 166 -2.18 16.00 -8.56
CA THR A 166 -0.75 15.62 -8.61
C THR A 166 0.06 16.46 -9.59
#